data_0770f08bf97743eb9f9092680aaf8ba4
#
_entry.id   0770f08bf97743eb9f9092680aaf8ba4
#
_cell.length_a   1.000
_cell.length_b   1.000
_cell.length_c   1.000
_cell.angle_alpha   90.00
_cell.angle_beta   90.00
_cell.angle_gamma   90.00
#
_symmetry.space_group_name_H-M   'P 1'
#
loop_
_entity.id
_entity.type
_entity.pdbx_description
1 polymer ?
#
loop_
_entity_poly.entity_id
_entity_poly.type
_entity_poly.pdbx_seq_one_letter_code
_entity_poly.pdbx_strand_id
1 'polypeptide(L)'
;MKRKLFLGLCMATFIAPVARAQYPQITEEAKQAYQKMMSEERRRSDEAWAKALPVVLKEAKEGRPYISWASRPYDLPQARIPAFPGAEGGGMYSFGGRGGKVITVTNLNDRGPGSFREACETGGARIIVFNVSGIIKLESPIIVRAPYVTIAGQTAPGDGVCIAGESFWVDTHDVVVRHMRFRRGETKVWHRDDSFGGNPIGNIMIDHCSCTWGLDENISFYRHMYDPSEGQYESKDLKLPTVNVTIQNTISAKALDTYNHAFGSTLGGENCAFMRNLWASNSGRNPSIGWNGVFNFVNNVVFNWVHRSSDGGDYT
;
A
#
# COMPACT_ATOMS: atom_id res chain seq x y z
N MET A 1 -85.37 -0.88 -19.45
CA MET A 1 -84.42 -1.13 -18.36
C MET A 1 -83.09 -1.57 -18.96
N LYS A 2 -82.08 -0.70 -18.99
CA LYS A 2 -80.74 -1.01 -19.50
C LYS A 2 -79.81 -1.18 -18.28
N ARG A 3 -79.34 -2.40 -18.04
CA ARG A 3 -78.35 -2.71 -17.03
C ARG A 3 -76.97 -2.32 -17.55
N LYS A 4 -76.27 -1.37 -16.90
CA LYS A 4 -74.87 -1.05 -17.12
C LYS A 4 -74.05 -2.02 -16.32
N LEU A 5 -73.17 -2.79 -16.98
CA LEU A 5 -72.17 -3.63 -16.37
C LEU A 5 -70.96 -2.77 -16.13
N PHE A 6 -70.54 -2.59 -14.86
CA PHE A 6 -69.32 -1.95 -14.51
C PHE A 6 -68.24 -3.04 -14.41
N LEU A 7 -67.27 -3.04 -15.31
CA LEU A 7 -66.06 -3.86 -15.23
C LEU A 7 -65.05 -3.09 -14.41
N GLY A 8 -64.87 -3.51 -13.18
CA GLY A 8 -63.76 -3.00 -12.34
C GLY A 8 -62.44 -3.66 -12.73
N LEU A 9 -61.55 -2.87 -13.31
CA LEU A 9 -60.18 -3.30 -13.62
C LEU A 9 -59.34 -3.20 -12.35
N CYS A 10 -59.10 -4.31 -11.62
CA CYS A 10 -58.12 -4.37 -10.56
C CYS A 10 -56.71 -4.36 -11.14
N MET A 11 -56.06 -3.20 -11.12
CA MET A 11 -54.61 -3.11 -11.33
C MET A 11 -53.88 -3.69 -10.09
N ALA A 12 -53.46 -4.92 -10.19
CA ALA A 12 -52.50 -5.48 -9.25
C ALA A 12 -51.10 -4.88 -9.56
N THR A 13 -50.68 -3.89 -8.78
CA THR A 13 -49.31 -3.40 -8.80
C THR A 13 -48.41 -4.49 -8.22
N PHE A 14 -47.73 -5.23 -9.06
CA PHE A 14 -46.62 -6.08 -8.66
C PHE A 14 -45.46 -5.15 -8.23
N ILE A 15 -45.31 -4.92 -6.95
CA ILE A 15 -44.08 -4.39 -6.38
C ILE A 15 -43.08 -5.56 -6.39
N ALA A 16 -42.31 -5.68 -7.48
CA ALA A 16 -41.15 -6.57 -7.48
C ALA A 16 -40.21 -6.07 -6.41
N PRO A 17 -39.77 -6.90 -5.45
CA PRO A 17 -38.72 -6.49 -4.53
C PRO A 17 -37.48 -6.19 -5.35
N VAL A 18 -37.01 -4.95 -5.30
CA VAL A 18 -35.72 -4.58 -5.86
C VAL A 18 -34.71 -5.36 -5.03
N ALA A 19 -34.20 -6.46 -5.57
CA ALA A 19 -33.08 -7.17 -4.98
C ALA A 19 -31.89 -6.23 -4.99
N ARG A 20 -31.66 -5.50 -3.89
CA ARG A 20 -30.40 -4.79 -3.69
C ARG A 20 -29.34 -5.87 -3.46
N ALA A 21 -28.33 -5.90 -4.32
CA ALA A 21 -27.15 -6.69 -4.06
C ALA A 21 -26.61 -6.27 -2.69
N GLN A 22 -26.68 -7.19 -1.73
CA GLN A 22 -26.20 -6.92 -0.37
C GLN A 22 -24.80 -7.49 -0.27
N TYR A 23 -23.83 -6.60 -0.10
CA TYR A 23 -22.45 -7.03 0.14
C TYR A 23 -22.36 -7.83 1.44
N PRO A 24 -21.46 -8.81 1.52
CA PRO A 24 -21.23 -9.57 2.75
C PRO A 24 -20.96 -8.64 3.92
N GLN A 25 -21.59 -8.90 5.03
CA GLN A 25 -21.29 -8.20 6.28
C GLN A 25 -20.16 -8.92 7.00
N ILE A 26 -19.18 -8.16 7.50
CA ILE A 26 -18.12 -8.72 8.32
C ILE A 26 -18.73 -9.13 9.67
N THR A 27 -18.69 -10.42 10.00
CA THR A 27 -19.23 -10.92 11.27
C THR A 27 -18.39 -10.43 12.47
N GLU A 28 -18.97 -10.43 13.66
CA GLU A 28 -18.23 -10.04 14.88
C GLU A 28 -17.08 -11.01 15.18
N GLU A 29 -17.25 -12.31 14.91
CA GLU A 29 -16.18 -13.30 15.03
C GLU A 29 -15.01 -12.99 14.10
N ALA A 30 -15.31 -12.59 12.86
CA ALA A 30 -14.28 -12.21 11.88
C ALA A 30 -13.54 -10.93 12.30
N LYS A 31 -14.25 -9.93 12.86
CA LYS A 31 -13.63 -8.72 13.42
C LYS A 31 -12.72 -9.05 14.61
N GLN A 32 -13.18 -9.89 15.53
CA GLN A 32 -12.38 -10.33 16.68
C GLN A 32 -11.14 -11.12 16.26
N ALA A 33 -11.29 -12.02 15.29
CA ALA A 33 -10.17 -12.79 14.74
C ALA A 33 -9.14 -11.86 14.07
N TYR A 34 -9.59 -10.86 13.33
CA TYR A 34 -8.73 -9.83 12.74
C TYR A 34 -8.01 -9.01 13.82
N GLN A 35 -8.73 -8.51 14.82
CA GLN A 35 -8.14 -7.75 15.93
C GLN A 35 -7.08 -8.55 16.67
N LYS A 36 -7.34 -9.84 16.92
CA LYS A 36 -6.36 -10.73 17.53
C LYS A 36 -5.12 -10.91 16.67
N MET A 37 -5.29 -11.17 15.36
CA MET A 37 -4.19 -11.30 14.42
C MET A 37 -3.34 -10.01 14.38
N MET A 38 -3.99 -8.85 14.28
CA MET A 38 -3.28 -7.57 14.22
C MET A 38 -2.58 -7.21 15.53
N SER A 39 -3.17 -7.52 16.69
CA SER A 39 -2.51 -7.35 17.98
C SER A 39 -1.25 -8.20 18.09
N GLU A 40 -1.31 -9.43 17.63
CA GLU A 40 -0.15 -10.33 17.63
C GLU A 40 0.90 -9.86 16.62
N GLU A 41 0.48 -9.41 15.44
CA GLU A 41 1.40 -8.88 14.44
C GLU A 41 2.09 -7.59 14.91
N ARG A 42 1.36 -6.68 15.53
CA ARG A 42 1.97 -5.46 16.13
C ARG A 42 3.01 -5.83 17.17
N ARG A 43 2.69 -6.74 18.08
CA ARG A 43 3.65 -7.22 19.09
C ARG A 43 4.93 -7.78 18.44
N ARG A 44 4.79 -8.62 17.39
CA ARG A 44 5.94 -9.18 16.66
C ARG A 44 6.73 -8.09 15.92
N SER A 45 6.02 -7.17 15.28
CA SER A 45 6.64 -6.02 14.62
C SER A 45 7.39 -5.11 15.62
N ASP A 46 6.84 -4.92 16.83
CA ASP A 46 7.51 -4.18 17.90
C ASP A 46 8.76 -4.90 18.41
N GLU A 47 8.71 -6.21 18.54
CA GLU A 47 9.89 -7.01 18.91
C GLU A 47 10.98 -6.98 17.82
N ALA A 48 10.57 -7.03 16.54
CA ALA A 48 11.50 -6.88 15.42
C ALA A 48 12.09 -5.47 15.38
N TRP A 49 11.26 -4.45 15.59
CA TRP A 49 11.70 -3.06 15.65
C TRP A 49 12.66 -2.79 16.82
N ALA A 50 12.39 -3.34 17.99
CA ALA A 50 13.28 -3.23 19.15
C ALA A 50 14.70 -3.80 18.86
N LYS A 51 14.80 -4.81 18.00
CA LYS A 51 16.08 -5.35 17.52
C LYS A 51 16.70 -4.49 16.41
N ALA A 52 15.88 -3.93 15.54
CA ALA A 52 16.32 -3.11 14.40
C ALA A 52 16.78 -1.71 14.83
N LEU A 53 16.08 -1.09 15.77
CA LEU A 53 16.28 0.30 16.18
C LEU A 53 17.73 0.62 16.63
N PRO A 54 18.42 -0.19 17.44
CA PRO A 54 19.82 0.08 17.80
C PRO A 54 20.76 0.16 16.58
N VAL A 55 20.49 -0.65 15.53
CA VAL A 55 21.27 -0.61 14.28
C VAL A 55 20.98 0.68 13.53
N VAL A 56 19.70 1.04 13.41
CA VAL A 56 19.26 2.28 12.76
C VAL A 56 19.86 3.50 13.45
N LEU A 57 19.81 3.57 14.78
CA LEU A 57 20.39 4.67 15.57
C LEU A 57 21.92 4.72 15.49
N LYS A 58 22.59 3.59 15.35
CA LYS A 58 24.03 3.55 15.09
C LYS A 58 24.35 4.15 13.72
N GLU A 59 23.65 3.70 12.66
CA GLU A 59 23.86 4.23 11.32
C GLU A 59 23.48 5.71 11.21
N ALA A 60 22.51 6.18 12.02
CA ALA A 60 22.17 7.60 12.08
C ALA A 60 23.35 8.47 12.55
N LYS A 61 24.13 7.99 13.50
CA LYS A 61 25.38 8.66 13.96
C LYS A 61 26.50 8.59 12.93
N GLU A 62 26.45 7.63 12.01
CA GLU A 62 27.42 7.41 10.94
C GLU A 62 27.03 8.12 9.62
N GLY A 63 25.95 8.92 9.62
CA GLY A 63 25.56 9.76 8.47
C GLY A 63 24.35 9.25 7.66
N ARG A 64 23.58 8.29 8.20
CA ARG A 64 22.26 7.89 7.68
C ARG A 64 21.16 8.28 8.66
N PRO A 65 20.72 9.53 8.71
CA PRO A 65 19.81 10.01 9.73
C PRO A 65 18.49 9.23 9.74
N TYR A 66 18.06 8.85 10.93
CA TYR A 66 16.70 8.35 11.15
C TYR A 66 15.80 9.53 11.47
N ILE A 67 14.75 9.70 10.67
CA ILE A 67 13.79 10.80 10.78
C ILE A 67 12.40 10.17 10.95
N SER A 68 11.76 10.49 12.07
CA SER A 68 10.47 9.90 12.44
C SER A 68 9.27 10.63 11.83
N TRP A 69 9.47 11.83 11.28
CA TRP A 69 8.40 12.61 10.64
C TRP A 69 8.97 13.55 9.56
N ALA A 70 8.11 13.95 8.62
CA ALA A 70 8.37 15.04 7.68
C ALA A 70 7.04 15.70 7.32
N SER A 71 7.04 16.97 7.01
CA SER A 71 5.87 17.69 6.49
C SER A 71 6.21 18.46 5.21
N ARG A 72 7.50 18.59 4.90
CA ARG A 72 8.02 19.29 3.72
C ARG A 72 9.06 18.44 3.02
N PRO A 73 9.23 18.61 1.70
CA PRO A 73 10.21 17.84 0.92
C PRO A 73 11.65 17.91 1.44
N TYR A 74 12.04 19.03 2.03
CA TYR A 74 13.40 19.27 2.54
C TYR A 74 13.63 18.79 3.97
N ASP A 75 12.60 18.30 4.66
CA ASP A 75 12.74 17.69 5.99
C ASP A 75 13.49 16.36 5.91
N LEU A 76 13.49 15.73 4.73
CA LEU A 76 14.24 14.50 4.48
C LEU A 76 15.47 14.80 3.60
N PRO A 77 16.68 14.42 4.03
CA PRO A 77 17.86 14.43 3.17
C PRO A 77 17.66 13.59 1.93
N GLN A 78 18.15 14.07 0.80
CA GLN A 78 18.09 13.37 -0.47
C GLN A 78 19.49 12.97 -0.94
N ALA A 79 19.56 11.85 -1.68
CA ALA A 79 20.79 11.42 -2.30
C ALA A 79 21.23 12.37 -3.42
N ARG A 80 22.53 12.40 -3.72
CA ARG A 80 23.09 13.23 -4.80
C ARG A 80 22.89 12.63 -6.19
N ILE A 81 22.59 11.35 -6.26
CA ILE A 81 22.36 10.62 -7.52
C ILE A 81 21.02 9.89 -7.45
N PRO A 82 20.34 9.69 -8.57
CA PRO A 82 19.09 8.95 -8.62
C PRO A 82 19.20 7.55 -8.01
N ALA A 83 18.11 7.00 -7.50
CA ALA A 83 18.02 5.68 -6.90
C ALA A 83 18.50 4.57 -7.87
N PHE A 84 18.21 4.75 -9.15
CA PHE A 84 18.68 3.92 -10.27
C PHE A 84 18.56 4.71 -11.58
N PRO A 85 19.24 4.30 -12.67
CA PRO A 85 19.05 4.93 -13.98
C PRO A 85 17.59 4.85 -14.45
N GLY A 86 16.97 6.01 -14.72
CA GLY A 86 15.55 6.11 -15.09
C GLY A 86 14.59 6.35 -13.91
N ALA A 87 15.09 6.54 -12.69
CA ALA A 87 14.29 7.07 -11.60
C ALA A 87 13.98 8.55 -11.85
N GLU A 88 12.70 8.93 -11.73
CA GLU A 88 12.22 10.30 -11.97
C GLU A 88 11.27 10.75 -10.83
N GLY A 89 10.91 12.04 -10.83
CA GLY A 89 9.96 12.61 -9.87
C GLY A 89 10.52 12.83 -8.48
N GLY A 90 9.65 13.12 -7.51
CA GLY A 90 10.06 13.51 -6.16
C GLY A 90 10.83 12.42 -5.41
N GLY A 91 10.49 11.15 -5.62
CA GLY A 91 11.16 10.01 -4.99
C GLY A 91 12.50 9.59 -5.62
N MET A 92 12.90 10.22 -6.73
CA MET A 92 14.07 9.80 -7.50
C MET A 92 15.37 9.80 -6.70
N TYR A 93 15.47 10.64 -5.70
CA TYR A 93 16.66 10.77 -4.87
C TYR A 93 16.58 10.02 -3.54
N SER A 94 15.68 9.04 -3.44
CA SER A 94 15.71 8.09 -2.32
C SER A 94 17.07 7.40 -2.23
N PHE A 95 17.61 7.28 -1.03
CA PHE A 95 18.83 6.51 -0.81
C PHE A 95 18.59 5.02 -1.03
N GLY A 96 17.40 4.53 -0.69
CA GLY A 96 17.16 3.11 -0.62
C GLY A 96 18.21 2.42 0.24
N GLY A 97 18.53 1.19 -0.09
CA GLY A 97 19.53 0.39 0.64
C GLY A 97 20.99 0.57 0.19
N ARG A 98 21.32 1.61 -0.58
CA ARG A 98 22.67 1.80 -1.13
C ARG A 98 23.75 1.84 -0.06
N GLY A 99 24.85 1.10 -0.30
CA GLY A 99 25.96 0.99 0.64
C GLY A 99 25.65 0.15 1.87
N GLY A 100 24.48 -0.46 1.93
CA GLY A 100 24.09 -1.37 2.98
C GLY A 100 24.39 -2.84 2.69
N LYS A 101 23.89 -3.71 3.54
CA LYS A 101 24.03 -5.17 3.39
C LYS A 101 23.17 -5.69 2.25
N VAL A 102 23.62 -6.72 1.57
CA VAL A 102 22.77 -7.51 0.67
C VAL A 102 22.17 -8.66 1.49
N ILE A 103 20.84 -8.74 1.50
CA ILE A 103 20.10 -9.82 2.17
C ILE A 103 19.38 -10.62 1.08
N THR A 104 19.66 -11.92 1.03
CA THR A 104 19.09 -12.82 0.03
C THR A 104 17.88 -13.56 0.60
N VAL A 105 16.73 -13.41 -0.04
CA VAL A 105 15.55 -14.22 0.23
C VAL A 105 15.77 -15.60 -0.43
N THR A 106 15.74 -16.65 0.38
CA THR A 106 16.11 -18.01 -0.03
C THR A 106 14.96 -19.01 0.00
N ASN A 107 13.79 -18.60 0.49
CA ASN A 107 12.60 -19.44 0.54
C ASN A 107 11.32 -18.60 0.39
N LEU A 108 10.20 -19.30 0.21
CA LEU A 108 8.86 -18.68 0.03
C LEU A 108 8.01 -18.68 1.31
N ASN A 109 8.60 -18.99 2.45
CA ASN A 109 7.90 -18.98 3.74
C ASN A 109 7.52 -17.55 4.15
N ASP A 110 6.40 -17.42 4.84
CA ASP A 110 6.02 -16.12 5.43
C ASP A 110 7.04 -15.64 6.45
N ARG A 111 7.56 -16.56 7.31
CA ARG A 111 8.41 -16.24 8.45
C ARG A 111 9.63 -17.16 8.53
N GLY A 112 10.58 -16.75 9.35
CA GLY A 112 11.76 -17.50 9.70
C GLY A 112 12.97 -17.14 8.84
N PRO A 113 14.11 -17.81 9.09
CA PRO A 113 15.37 -17.49 8.43
C PRO A 113 15.29 -17.57 6.90
N GLY A 114 15.79 -16.53 6.23
CA GLY A 114 15.80 -16.41 4.77
C GLY A 114 14.46 -16.04 4.15
N SER A 115 13.43 -15.71 4.93
CA SER A 115 12.15 -15.23 4.42
C SER A 115 12.21 -13.75 3.99
N PHE A 116 11.29 -13.35 3.14
CA PHE A 116 11.14 -11.95 2.75
C PHE A 116 10.80 -11.04 3.93
N ARG A 117 9.94 -11.51 4.84
CA ARG A 117 9.57 -10.77 6.05
C ARG A 117 10.78 -10.48 6.93
N GLU A 118 11.62 -11.48 7.22
CA GLU A 118 12.83 -11.27 8.00
C GLU A 118 13.73 -10.19 7.37
N ALA A 119 13.90 -10.23 6.05
CA ALA A 119 14.68 -9.21 5.35
C ALA A 119 14.06 -7.80 5.45
N CYS A 120 12.72 -7.70 5.40
CA CYS A 120 11.99 -6.44 5.57
C CYS A 120 12.09 -5.87 6.97
N GLU A 121 12.04 -6.71 7.99
CA GLU A 121 12.06 -6.34 9.42
C GLU A 121 13.49 -6.12 9.97
N THR A 122 14.52 -6.48 9.22
CA THR A 122 15.93 -6.24 9.60
C THR A 122 16.24 -4.74 9.65
N GLY A 123 17.01 -4.31 10.64
CA GLY A 123 17.51 -2.94 10.77
C GLY A 123 18.75 -2.65 9.93
N GLY A 124 18.94 -1.35 9.66
CA GLY A 124 20.08 -0.81 8.91
C GLY A 124 19.87 -0.84 7.39
N ALA A 125 20.76 -0.14 6.68
CA ALA A 125 20.71 -0.05 5.23
C ALA A 125 20.88 -1.41 4.58
N ARG A 126 19.96 -1.77 3.64
CA ARG A 126 19.94 -3.10 3.06
C ARG A 126 19.34 -3.16 1.66
N ILE A 127 19.87 -4.04 0.85
CA ILE A 127 19.33 -4.39 -0.46
C ILE A 127 18.82 -5.83 -0.37
N ILE A 128 17.52 -6.01 -0.55
CA ILE A 128 16.86 -7.31 -0.53
C ILE A 128 16.84 -7.85 -1.96
N VAL A 129 17.45 -8.99 -2.16
CA VAL A 129 17.51 -9.72 -3.43
C VAL A 129 16.89 -11.10 -3.26
N PHE A 130 16.49 -11.74 -4.38
CA PHE A 130 15.77 -13.01 -4.35
C PHE A 130 16.56 -14.08 -5.08
N ASN A 131 16.74 -15.22 -4.45
CA ASN A 131 17.27 -16.43 -5.04
C ASN A 131 16.17 -17.49 -5.27
N VAL A 132 14.93 -17.08 -5.15
CA VAL A 132 13.72 -17.90 -5.33
C VAL A 132 12.72 -17.15 -6.21
N SER A 133 11.84 -17.91 -6.86
CA SER A 133 10.67 -17.39 -7.57
C SER A 133 9.42 -18.09 -7.08
N GLY A 134 8.27 -17.41 -7.15
CA GLY A 134 7.00 -17.99 -6.76
C GLY A 134 6.15 -17.04 -5.90
N ILE A 135 5.22 -17.62 -5.16
CA ILE A 135 4.28 -16.89 -4.33
C ILE A 135 4.67 -17.03 -2.87
N ILE A 136 4.98 -15.91 -2.22
CA ILE A 136 5.11 -15.80 -0.77
C ILE A 136 3.72 -15.46 -0.22
N LYS A 137 3.13 -16.42 0.48
CA LYS A 137 1.78 -16.26 1.05
C LYS A 137 1.89 -15.78 2.49
N LEU A 138 1.53 -14.54 2.72
CA LEU A 138 1.53 -13.94 4.04
C LEU A 138 0.33 -14.40 4.87
N GLU A 139 0.54 -14.61 6.17
CA GLU A 139 -0.49 -14.90 7.17
C GLU A 139 -0.92 -13.66 7.95
N SER A 140 -0.13 -12.60 7.89
CA SER A 140 -0.39 -11.27 8.45
C SER A 140 0.39 -10.21 7.66
N PRO A 141 0.03 -8.93 7.73
CA PRO A 141 0.73 -7.88 7.01
C PRO A 141 2.24 -7.84 7.30
N ILE A 142 3.04 -7.43 6.32
CA ILE A 142 4.43 -7.02 6.57
C ILE A 142 4.45 -5.51 6.75
N ILE A 143 5.11 -5.03 7.82
CA ILE A 143 5.27 -3.59 8.11
C ILE A 143 6.75 -3.26 8.08
N VAL A 144 7.18 -2.49 7.06
CA VAL A 144 8.56 -2.04 6.93
C VAL A 144 8.75 -0.77 7.76
N ARG A 145 9.44 -0.86 8.89
CA ARG A 145 9.68 0.24 9.83
C ARG A 145 11.10 0.80 9.77
N ALA A 146 12.07 -0.02 9.41
CA ALA A 146 13.46 0.43 9.31
C ALA A 146 13.72 1.09 7.94
N PRO A 147 14.28 2.32 7.91
CA PRO A 147 14.58 3.02 6.67
C PRO A 147 15.74 2.39 5.89
N TYR A 148 16.07 3.01 4.75
CA TYR A 148 17.19 2.67 3.89
C TYR A 148 17.13 1.24 3.34
N VAL A 149 16.02 0.92 2.68
CA VAL A 149 15.81 -0.39 2.05
C VAL A 149 15.56 -0.30 0.55
N THR A 150 16.21 -1.19 -0.20
CA THR A 150 15.88 -1.46 -1.60
C THR A 150 15.37 -2.89 -1.73
N ILE A 151 14.18 -3.08 -2.27
CA ILE A 151 13.60 -4.37 -2.60
C ILE A 151 13.74 -4.56 -4.11
N ALA A 152 14.66 -5.43 -4.49
CA ALA A 152 15.09 -5.63 -5.88
C ALA A 152 14.44 -6.88 -6.49
N GLY A 153 13.13 -6.82 -6.78
CA GLY A 153 12.36 -7.95 -7.33
C GLY A 153 12.89 -8.48 -8.67
N GLN A 154 13.59 -7.65 -9.45
CA GLN A 154 14.22 -8.05 -10.72
C GLN A 154 15.35 -9.07 -10.57
N THR A 155 15.82 -9.32 -9.35
CA THR A 155 16.86 -10.33 -9.09
C THR A 155 16.29 -11.74 -8.98
N ALA A 156 14.98 -11.86 -8.81
CA ALA A 156 14.34 -13.16 -8.70
C ALA A 156 14.44 -13.93 -10.01
N PRO A 157 14.74 -15.25 -9.96
CA PRO A 157 14.76 -16.10 -11.15
C PRO A 157 13.36 -16.30 -11.75
N GLY A 158 13.31 -16.84 -12.94
CA GLY A 158 12.07 -17.25 -13.63
C GLY A 158 11.05 -16.11 -13.72
N ASP A 159 9.81 -16.39 -13.32
CA ASP A 159 8.71 -15.41 -13.37
C ASP A 159 8.72 -14.40 -12.20
N GLY A 160 9.75 -14.41 -11.36
CA GLY A 160 9.86 -13.46 -10.25
C GLY A 160 9.04 -13.82 -9.01
N VAL A 161 8.89 -12.88 -8.09
CA VAL A 161 8.22 -13.07 -6.80
C VAL A 161 6.89 -12.34 -6.74
N CYS A 162 5.90 -12.98 -6.12
CA CYS A 162 4.59 -12.43 -5.82
C CYS A 162 4.33 -12.50 -4.30
N ILE A 163 3.97 -11.37 -3.71
CA ILE A 163 3.51 -11.29 -2.33
C ILE A 163 1.99 -11.37 -2.34
N ALA A 164 1.41 -12.33 -1.62
CA ALA A 164 -0.03 -12.57 -1.61
C ALA A 164 -0.55 -12.86 -0.20
N GLY A 165 -1.85 -12.74 -0.01
CA GLY A 165 -2.55 -13.14 1.21
C GLY A 165 -2.81 -12.01 2.19
N GLU A 166 -1.87 -11.12 2.40
CA GLU A 166 -2.01 -9.97 3.29
C GLU A 166 -1.29 -8.74 2.72
N SER A 167 -1.51 -7.57 3.31
CA SER A 167 -0.97 -6.29 2.88
C SER A 167 0.54 -6.19 3.07
N PHE A 168 1.17 -5.39 2.22
CA PHE A 168 2.55 -4.94 2.42
C PHE A 168 2.57 -3.45 2.72
N TRP A 169 3.06 -3.06 3.89
CA TRP A 169 3.04 -1.69 4.39
C TRP A 169 4.45 -1.11 4.54
N VAL A 170 4.56 0.16 4.19
CA VAL A 170 5.77 0.97 4.40
C VAL A 170 5.43 2.10 5.37
N ASP A 171 6.11 2.09 6.52
CA ASP A 171 5.91 3.06 7.60
C ASP A 171 7.25 3.71 7.98
N THR A 172 8.02 4.13 6.99
CA THR A 172 9.35 4.71 7.16
C THR A 172 9.73 5.58 5.96
N HIS A 173 11.00 5.94 5.84
CA HIS A 173 11.54 6.73 4.73
C HIS A 173 12.65 5.98 3.98
N ASP A 174 13.03 6.51 2.81
CA ASP A 174 14.11 5.98 1.98
C ASP A 174 13.93 4.52 1.57
N VAL A 175 12.81 4.26 0.90
CA VAL A 175 12.43 2.94 0.40
C VAL A 175 12.38 2.93 -1.13
N VAL A 176 13.04 1.96 -1.73
CA VAL A 176 12.99 1.69 -3.18
C VAL A 176 12.41 0.29 -3.40
N VAL A 177 11.34 0.18 -4.18
CA VAL A 177 10.68 -1.09 -4.51
C VAL A 177 10.59 -1.25 -6.01
N ARG A 178 11.15 -2.31 -6.56
CA ARG A 178 11.18 -2.55 -7.99
C ARG A 178 10.79 -3.97 -8.38
N HIS A 179 10.04 -4.09 -9.48
CA HIS A 179 9.66 -5.36 -10.12
C HIS A 179 8.98 -6.36 -9.18
N MET A 180 8.19 -5.87 -8.22
CA MET A 180 7.42 -6.70 -7.29
C MET A 180 5.96 -6.82 -7.73
N ARG A 181 5.34 -7.94 -7.36
CA ARG A 181 3.91 -8.17 -7.54
C ARG A 181 3.23 -8.31 -6.19
N PHE A 182 2.21 -7.49 -5.95
CA PHE A 182 1.42 -7.51 -4.72
C PHE A 182 -0.01 -7.92 -5.06
N ARG A 183 -0.50 -8.94 -4.37
CA ARG A 183 -1.79 -9.60 -4.60
C ARG A 183 -2.44 -9.88 -3.27
N ARG A 184 -3.08 -8.84 -2.68
CA ARG A 184 -3.75 -8.99 -1.37
C ARG A 184 -4.62 -10.24 -1.37
N GLY A 185 -5.55 -10.29 -2.28
CA GLY A 185 -6.45 -11.43 -2.47
C GLY A 185 -7.42 -11.63 -1.31
N GLU A 186 -8.45 -12.42 -1.57
CA GLU A 186 -9.48 -12.76 -0.60
C GLU A 186 -9.12 -14.08 0.10
N THR A 187 -8.16 -14.05 1.00
CA THR A 187 -7.77 -15.25 1.75
C THR A 187 -8.52 -15.42 3.07
N LYS A 188 -8.77 -14.31 3.73
CA LYS A 188 -9.59 -14.19 4.93
C LYS A 188 -10.30 -12.86 4.85
N VAL A 189 -11.59 -12.89 4.60
CA VAL A 189 -12.37 -11.68 4.32
C VAL A 189 -12.82 -11.05 5.64
N TRP A 190 -11.88 -10.51 6.41
CA TRP A 190 -12.19 -9.91 7.71
C TRP A 190 -12.03 -8.40 7.70
N HIS A 191 -11.26 -7.88 6.76
CA HIS A 191 -10.81 -6.49 6.77
C HIS A 191 -10.61 -5.96 5.35
N ARG A 192 -10.92 -4.71 5.16
CA ARG A 192 -10.59 -3.96 3.96
C ARG A 192 -9.21 -3.36 4.14
N ASP A 193 -8.31 -3.68 3.23
CA ASP A 193 -6.96 -3.15 3.20
C ASP A 193 -6.37 -3.19 1.79
N ASP A 194 -5.29 -2.45 1.62
CA ASP A 194 -4.60 -2.32 0.35
C ASP A 194 -3.69 -3.52 0.05
N SER A 195 -3.39 -3.74 -1.21
CA SER A 195 -2.33 -4.69 -1.56
C SER A 195 -0.96 -4.16 -1.17
N PHE A 196 -0.72 -2.86 -1.40
CA PHE A 196 0.52 -2.17 -1.09
C PHE A 196 0.23 -0.74 -0.66
N GLY A 197 0.68 -0.37 0.53
CA GLY A 197 0.40 0.96 1.07
C GLY A 197 1.19 1.25 2.33
N GLY A 198 0.55 1.93 3.27
CA GLY A 198 1.10 2.29 4.57
C GLY A 198 1.04 3.78 4.85
N ASN A 199 1.85 4.20 5.81
CA ASN A 199 1.98 5.60 6.21
C ASN A 199 3.44 6.07 6.03
N PRO A 200 4.00 6.03 4.80
CA PRO A 200 5.40 6.35 4.59
C PRO A 200 5.68 7.83 4.85
N ILE A 201 6.80 8.09 5.51
CA ILE A 201 7.25 9.45 5.79
C ILE A 201 7.64 10.15 4.48
N GLY A 202 8.49 9.50 3.67
CA GLY A 202 8.87 10.04 2.38
C GLY A 202 10.14 9.43 1.79
N ASN A 203 10.64 10.03 0.70
CA ASN A 203 11.73 9.49 -0.11
C ASN A 203 11.43 8.06 -0.60
N ILE A 204 10.25 7.88 -1.21
CA ILE A 204 9.77 6.57 -1.67
C ILE A 204 9.84 6.49 -3.19
N MET A 205 10.43 5.43 -3.71
CA MET A 205 10.54 5.17 -5.13
C MET A 205 10.00 3.79 -5.48
N ILE A 206 8.88 3.74 -6.21
CA ILE A 206 8.21 2.52 -6.65
C ILE A 206 8.26 2.46 -8.17
N ASP A 207 8.77 1.37 -8.72
CA ASP A 207 9.02 1.25 -10.15
C ASP A 207 8.78 -0.16 -10.66
N HIS A 208 8.09 -0.28 -11.81
CA HIS A 208 7.80 -1.56 -12.49
C HIS A 208 7.12 -2.59 -11.57
N CYS A 209 6.24 -2.16 -10.70
CA CYS A 209 5.46 -3.04 -9.82
C CYS A 209 4.06 -3.31 -10.40
N SER A 210 3.37 -4.29 -9.84
CA SER A 210 1.95 -4.47 -10.08
C SER A 210 1.21 -4.81 -8.79
N CYS A 211 0.14 -4.07 -8.53
CA CYS A 211 -0.70 -4.19 -7.35
C CYS A 211 -2.12 -4.52 -7.78
N THR A 212 -2.64 -5.64 -7.34
CA THR A 212 -3.99 -6.08 -7.67
C THR A 212 -4.65 -6.78 -6.49
N TRP A 213 -5.96 -6.95 -6.60
CA TRP A 213 -6.76 -7.69 -5.63
C TRP A 213 -6.76 -7.09 -4.23
N GLY A 214 -6.58 -5.77 -4.12
CA GLY A 214 -6.83 -5.04 -2.88
C GLY A 214 -8.30 -5.17 -2.47
N LEU A 215 -8.55 -5.23 -1.18
CA LEU A 215 -9.91 -5.26 -0.61
C LEU A 215 -10.41 -3.86 -0.26
N ASP A 216 -9.54 -2.86 -0.27
CA ASP A 216 -9.82 -1.42 -0.28
C ASP A 216 -9.21 -0.81 -1.55
N GLU A 217 -7.94 -0.41 -1.53
CA GLU A 217 -7.20 0.00 -2.70
C GLU A 217 -6.13 -1.02 -3.11
N ASN A 218 -5.63 -0.89 -4.33
CA ASN A 218 -4.48 -1.70 -4.76
C ASN A 218 -3.15 -1.11 -4.29
N ILE A 219 -2.99 0.24 -4.36
CA ILE A 219 -1.76 0.94 -3.94
C ILE A 219 -2.09 2.36 -3.49
N SER A 220 -1.75 2.73 -2.25
CA SER A 220 -2.06 4.04 -1.69
C SER A 220 -0.91 4.65 -0.91
N PHE A 221 -0.53 5.88 -1.29
CA PHE A 221 0.49 6.69 -0.64
C PHE A 221 0.09 8.16 -0.65
N TYR A 222 -0.28 8.71 0.51
CA TYR A 222 -0.73 10.10 0.58
C TYR A 222 -0.43 10.81 1.91
N ARG A 223 -0.17 10.05 2.97
CA ARG A 223 0.05 10.58 4.31
C ARG A 223 1.00 9.71 5.11
N HIS A 224 1.47 10.24 6.24
CA HIS A 224 1.89 9.45 7.38
C HIS A 224 1.24 9.97 8.67
N MET A 225 1.20 9.12 9.68
CA MET A 225 0.68 9.45 11.00
C MET A 225 1.85 9.63 11.96
N TYR A 226 1.87 10.73 12.69
CA TYR A 226 2.96 11.06 13.61
C TYR A 226 2.40 11.41 14.98
N ASP A 227 2.81 10.66 15.99
CA ASP A 227 2.56 11.01 17.39
C ASP A 227 3.79 11.71 17.96
N PRO A 228 3.71 13.02 18.26
CA PRO A 228 4.83 13.78 18.83
C PRO A 228 5.20 13.34 20.25
N SER A 229 4.32 12.63 20.95
CA SER A 229 4.53 12.19 22.34
C SER A 229 5.18 10.81 22.47
N GLU A 230 4.83 9.88 21.59
CA GLU A 230 5.24 8.47 21.70
C GLU A 230 5.85 7.87 20.41
N GLY A 231 5.79 8.58 19.31
CA GLY A 231 6.43 8.17 18.06
C GLY A 231 5.81 7.02 17.32
N GLN A 232 4.50 6.76 17.40
CA GLN A 232 3.73 6.10 16.32
C GLN A 232 2.40 5.41 16.76
N TYR A 233 1.34 5.56 15.96
CA TYR A 233 0.13 4.70 15.85
C TYR A 233 -1.02 4.86 16.85
N GLU A 234 -1.22 6.01 17.48
CA GLU A 234 -2.44 6.25 18.24
C GLU A 234 -3.44 7.16 17.53
N SER A 235 -4.69 7.16 17.98
CA SER A 235 -5.78 8.01 17.46
C SER A 235 -5.55 9.53 17.61
N LYS A 236 -4.48 9.92 18.27
CA LYS A 236 -4.01 11.30 18.47
C LYS A 236 -2.95 11.74 17.47
N ASP A 237 -2.54 10.86 16.58
CA ASP A 237 -1.49 11.12 15.63
C ASP A 237 -1.82 12.32 14.74
N LEU A 238 -0.82 13.16 14.53
CA LEU A 238 -0.90 14.20 13.51
C LEU A 238 -0.88 13.57 12.13
N LYS A 239 -1.88 13.88 11.33
CA LYS A 239 -1.92 13.50 9.92
C LYS A 239 -1.05 14.48 9.13
N LEU A 240 0.09 14.01 8.66
CA LEU A 240 1.04 14.77 7.85
C LEU A 240 1.07 14.25 6.40
N PRO A 241 1.38 15.09 5.40
CA PRO A 241 1.57 14.62 4.05
C PRO A 241 2.79 13.70 3.97
N THR A 242 2.73 12.64 3.18
CA THR A 242 3.98 11.98 2.73
C THR A 242 4.74 12.91 1.79
N VAL A 243 6.07 12.80 1.74
CA VAL A 243 6.90 13.71 0.94
C VAL A 243 7.83 12.94 0.00
N ASN A 244 8.15 13.52 -1.18
CA ASN A 244 9.12 12.94 -2.11
C ASN A 244 8.79 11.49 -2.50
N VAL A 245 7.59 11.26 -3.02
CA VAL A 245 7.15 9.93 -3.47
C VAL A 245 7.08 9.87 -5.00
N THR A 246 7.58 8.82 -5.58
CA THR A 246 7.32 8.48 -6.99
C THR A 246 6.76 7.08 -7.12
N ILE A 247 5.68 6.94 -7.87
CA ILE A 247 5.18 5.68 -8.42
C ILE A 247 5.24 5.80 -9.94
N GLN A 248 6.07 4.98 -10.58
CA GLN A 248 6.22 5.00 -12.04
C GLN A 248 6.16 3.60 -12.64
N ASN A 249 5.73 3.51 -13.89
CA ASN A 249 5.71 2.27 -14.68
C ASN A 249 4.98 1.10 -13.97
N THR A 250 3.97 1.41 -13.17
CA THR A 250 3.32 0.48 -12.24
C THR A 250 1.86 0.25 -12.63
N ILE A 251 1.34 -0.94 -12.34
CA ILE A 251 -0.03 -1.32 -12.62
C ILE A 251 -0.81 -1.38 -11.31
N SER A 252 -1.95 -0.67 -11.24
CA SER A 252 -2.99 -0.81 -10.23
C SER A 252 -4.25 -1.32 -10.91
N ALA A 253 -4.59 -2.60 -10.74
CA ALA A 253 -5.70 -3.17 -11.49
C ALA A 253 -6.47 -4.24 -10.73
N LYS A 254 -7.75 -4.42 -11.11
CA LYS A 254 -8.59 -5.53 -10.64
C LYS A 254 -8.65 -5.62 -9.11
N ALA A 255 -8.89 -4.51 -8.42
CA ALA A 255 -9.25 -4.54 -7.03
C ALA A 255 -10.53 -5.37 -6.81
N LEU A 256 -10.66 -6.02 -5.67
CA LEU A 256 -11.77 -6.94 -5.38
C LEU A 256 -12.96 -6.18 -4.77
N ASP A 257 -14.13 -6.37 -5.34
CA ASP A 257 -15.36 -5.71 -4.90
C ASP A 257 -16.10 -6.49 -3.79
N THR A 258 -15.36 -7.13 -2.91
CA THR A 258 -15.94 -7.97 -1.84
C THR A 258 -16.82 -7.16 -0.89
N TYR A 259 -16.45 -5.91 -0.60
CA TYR A 259 -17.17 -5.04 0.34
C TYR A 259 -17.57 -3.69 -0.28
N ASN A 260 -17.86 -3.64 -1.58
CA ASN A 260 -18.11 -2.40 -2.29
C ASN A 260 -16.93 -1.42 -2.26
N HIS A 261 -15.70 -1.94 -2.37
CA HIS A 261 -14.46 -1.20 -2.21
C HIS A 261 -13.36 -1.65 -3.19
N ALA A 262 -13.72 -1.94 -4.42
CA ALA A 262 -12.77 -2.32 -5.47
C ALA A 262 -12.02 -1.11 -6.04
N PHE A 263 -11.21 -0.43 -5.22
CA PHE A 263 -10.60 0.85 -5.58
C PHE A 263 -9.16 0.72 -6.08
N GLY A 264 -8.76 1.69 -6.92
CA GLY A 264 -7.42 1.71 -7.49
C GLY A 264 -6.37 2.22 -6.52
N SER A 265 -6.51 3.48 -6.05
CA SER A 265 -5.50 4.15 -5.24
C SER A 265 -6.05 5.38 -4.53
N THR A 266 -5.54 5.67 -3.33
CA THR A 266 -5.54 7.02 -2.77
C THR A 266 -4.11 7.56 -2.82
N LEU A 267 -3.91 8.67 -3.54
CA LEU A 267 -2.60 9.27 -3.80
C LEU A 267 -2.59 10.74 -3.40
N GLY A 268 -1.46 11.22 -2.90
CA GLY A 268 -1.30 12.60 -2.47
C GLY A 268 0.12 12.88 -1.99
N GLY A 269 0.27 13.89 -1.14
CA GLY A 269 1.55 14.28 -0.53
C GLY A 269 2.25 15.42 -1.25
N GLU A 270 3.38 15.86 -0.69
CA GLU A 270 4.17 16.99 -1.18
C GLU A 270 5.35 16.52 -2.04
N ASN A 271 5.60 17.20 -3.18
CA ASN A 271 6.64 16.81 -4.14
C ASN A 271 6.54 15.34 -4.57
N CYS A 272 5.32 14.90 -4.92
CA CYS A 272 5.06 13.55 -5.36
C CYS A 272 4.84 13.49 -6.87
N ALA A 273 5.13 12.35 -7.48
CA ALA A 273 4.93 12.12 -8.91
C ALA A 273 4.40 10.71 -9.17
N PHE A 274 3.28 10.65 -9.88
CA PHE A 274 2.64 9.40 -10.30
C PHE A 274 2.60 9.41 -11.82
N MET A 275 3.46 8.60 -12.46
CA MET A 275 3.69 8.74 -13.89
C MET A 275 3.87 7.42 -14.62
N ARG A 276 3.36 7.37 -15.86
CA ARG A 276 3.46 6.19 -16.74
C ARG A 276 2.88 4.92 -16.11
N ASN A 277 1.81 5.07 -15.32
CA ASN A 277 1.13 3.96 -14.66
C ASN A 277 -0.14 3.58 -15.41
N LEU A 278 -0.64 2.39 -15.14
CA LEU A 278 -1.93 1.91 -15.61
C LEU A 278 -2.86 1.66 -14.42
N TRP A 279 -3.99 2.38 -14.38
CA TRP A 279 -5.13 2.03 -13.54
C TRP A 279 -6.18 1.36 -14.41
N ALA A 280 -6.50 0.09 -14.14
CA ALA A 280 -7.39 -0.66 -15.00
C ALA A 280 -8.37 -1.56 -14.22
N SER A 281 -9.65 -1.52 -14.64
CA SER A 281 -10.67 -2.42 -14.12
C SER A 281 -10.84 -2.36 -12.60
N ASN A 282 -10.74 -1.17 -12.03
CA ASN A 282 -11.11 -0.87 -10.65
C ASN A 282 -12.46 -0.14 -10.66
N SER A 283 -13.23 -0.21 -9.60
CA SER A 283 -14.55 0.43 -9.57
C SER A 283 -14.49 1.96 -9.51
N GLY A 284 -13.50 2.50 -8.80
CA GLY A 284 -13.27 3.93 -8.65
C GLY A 284 -11.88 4.22 -8.10
N ARG A 285 -11.63 5.47 -7.71
CA ARG A 285 -10.36 5.93 -7.16
C ARG A 285 -9.16 5.58 -8.03
N ASN A 286 -9.13 6.14 -9.26
CA ASN A 286 -8.05 5.87 -10.21
C ASN A 286 -7.24 7.13 -10.61
N PRO A 287 -6.72 7.91 -9.66
CA PRO A 287 -6.78 7.77 -8.20
C PRO A 287 -7.93 8.54 -7.54
N SER A 288 -8.16 8.34 -6.23
CA SER A 288 -8.68 9.37 -5.34
C SER A 288 -7.52 10.29 -4.98
N ILE A 289 -7.73 11.61 -5.09
CA ILE A 289 -6.77 12.62 -4.67
C ILE A 289 -6.85 12.71 -3.15
N GLY A 290 -5.80 12.26 -2.50
CA GLY A 290 -5.71 12.25 -1.06
C GLY A 290 -5.55 13.63 -0.46
N TRP A 291 -5.59 13.66 0.84
CA TRP A 291 -5.49 14.84 1.66
C TRP A 291 -4.15 15.56 1.47
N ASN A 292 -4.24 16.87 1.23
CA ASN A 292 -3.14 17.84 1.21
C ASN A 292 -1.97 17.50 0.26
N GLY A 293 -1.35 18.51 -0.28
CA GLY A 293 -0.12 18.38 -1.04
C GLY A 293 -0.23 18.78 -2.52
N VAL A 294 0.94 18.81 -3.15
CA VAL A 294 1.11 19.09 -4.58
C VAL A 294 1.86 17.94 -5.23
N PHE A 295 1.25 17.34 -6.22
CA PHE A 295 1.85 16.22 -6.95
C PHE A 295 1.58 16.29 -8.47
N ASN A 296 2.38 15.57 -9.22
CA ASN A 296 2.21 15.41 -10.66
C ASN A 296 1.55 14.07 -10.98
N PHE A 297 0.48 14.10 -11.77
CA PHE A 297 -0.17 12.90 -12.30
C PHE A 297 -0.11 12.95 -13.83
N VAL A 298 0.95 12.36 -14.42
CA VAL A 298 1.29 12.56 -15.83
C VAL A 298 1.53 11.25 -16.58
N ASN A 299 1.15 11.23 -17.85
CA ASN A 299 1.36 10.11 -18.76
C ASN A 299 0.79 8.78 -18.25
N ASN A 300 -0.28 8.83 -17.46
CA ASN A 300 -0.97 7.65 -16.94
C ASN A 300 -2.11 7.25 -17.87
N VAL A 301 -2.50 5.98 -17.78
CA VAL A 301 -3.70 5.46 -18.43
C VAL A 301 -4.70 5.03 -17.35
N VAL A 302 -5.92 5.52 -17.45
CA VAL A 302 -7.06 5.08 -16.63
C VAL A 302 -8.06 4.40 -17.54
N PHE A 303 -8.34 3.12 -17.33
CA PHE A 303 -9.13 2.31 -18.25
C PHE A 303 -10.16 1.44 -17.51
N ASN A 304 -11.35 1.35 -18.11
CA ASN A 304 -12.40 0.40 -17.70
C ASN A 304 -12.78 0.51 -16.20
N TRP A 305 -13.06 1.72 -15.72
CA TRP A 305 -13.62 1.95 -14.38
C TRP A 305 -15.14 1.73 -14.35
N VAL A 306 -15.73 1.47 -13.19
CA VAL A 306 -17.17 1.22 -13.03
C VAL A 306 -17.91 2.51 -12.64
N HIS A 307 -17.53 3.16 -11.56
CA HIS A 307 -18.23 4.32 -11.02
C HIS A 307 -17.63 5.64 -11.48
N ARG A 308 -16.31 5.81 -11.34
CA ARG A 308 -15.61 7.05 -11.68
C ARG A 308 -14.12 6.82 -11.93
N SER A 309 -13.57 7.61 -12.85
CA SER A 309 -12.14 7.54 -13.16
C SER A 309 -11.31 8.04 -11.97
N SER A 310 -11.58 9.26 -11.50
CA SER A 310 -10.87 9.90 -10.40
C SER A 310 -11.83 10.69 -9.54
N ASP A 311 -11.45 10.93 -8.31
CA ASP A 311 -12.20 11.76 -7.34
C ASP A 311 -11.26 12.37 -6.29
N GLY A 312 -11.82 13.03 -5.28
CA GLY A 312 -11.07 13.56 -4.15
C GLY A 312 -10.80 15.06 -4.24
N GLY A 313 -9.79 15.50 -3.53
CA GLY A 313 -9.46 16.92 -3.35
C GLY A 313 -10.06 17.52 -2.07
N ASP A 314 -10.36 16.67 -1.09
CA ASP A 314 -10.84 17.09 0.21
C ASP A 314 -9.68 17.40 1.17
N TYR A 315 -9.89 18.40 2.04
CA TYR A 315 -8.94 18.81 3.06
C TYR A 315 -9.12 18.08 4.41
N THR A 316 -10.03 17.12 4.50
CA THR A 316 -10.35 16.42 5.75
C THR A 316 -9.53 15.20 6.01
#